data_8040a581cbc2047d2c26c499cef69fec
#
_entry.id   8040a581cbc2047d2c26c499cef69fec
#
_cell.length_a   1.000
_cell.length_b   1.000
_cell.length_c   1.000
_cell.angle_alpha   90.00
_cell.angle_beta   90.00
_cell.angle_gamma   90.00
#
_symmetry.space_group_name_H-M   'P 1'
#
loop_
_entity.id
_entity.type
_entity.pdbx_description
1 polymer ?
#
loop_
_entity_poly.entity_id
_entity_poly.type
_entity_poly.pdbx_seq_one_letter_code
_entity_poly.pdbx_strand_id
1 'polypeptide(L)'
;GLSVHSYDGVQQVQYDGEQTLTVITAGHKVPNPSEVLGSKRMGRFLEQARKEFGYIIIDSTPMAVASDTIPLSNVSDGVLYVVDAKSSDKRKVKTAINDLKRNGGHVIGVVLNKVDMSDENHYGYGYGYGYGGDDDGKKK
;
A
#
# COMPACT_ATOMS: atom_id res chain seq x y z
N GLY A 1 27.32 4.04 10.46
CA GLY A 1 25.95 3.82 10.90
C GLY A 1 25.74 2.34 11.14
N LEU A 2 24.83 1.98 12.04
CA LEU A 2 24.45 0.58 12.25
C LEU A 2 23.63 0.12 11.04
N SER A 3 23.92 -1.10 10.52
CA SER A 3 23.07 -1.74 9.50
C SER A 3 21.67 -2.03 10.06
N VAL A 4 20.67 -2.08 9.18
CA VAL A 4 19.31 -2.51 9.55
C VAL A 4 19.31 -3.89 10.21
N HIS A 5 20.19 -4.79 9.80
CA HIS A 5 20.35 -6.11 10.38
C HIS A 5 20.81 -6.12 11.86
N SER A 6 21.24 -4.98 12.39
CA SER A 6 21.67 -4.84 13.81
C SER A 6 20.51 -4.54 14.74
N TYR A 7 19.27 -4.33 14.24
CA TYR A 7 18.11 -4.05 15.09
C TYR A 7 17.47 -5.35 15.58
N ASP A 8 17.05 -5.36 16.85
CA ASP A 8 16.29 -6.47 17.40
C ASP A 8 14.97 -6.70 16.64
N GLY A 9 14.62 -7.96 16.42
CA GLY A 9 13.40 -8.33 15.71
C GLY A 9 13.52 -8.37 14.19
N VAL A 10 14.71 -8.12 13.63
CA VAL A 10 14.96 -8.32 12.20
C VAL A 10 15.16 -9.80 11.91
N GLN A 11 14.42 -10.31 10.94
CA GLN A 11 14.50 -11.70 10.49
C GLN A 11 14.72 -11.73 8.98
N GLN A 12 15.48 -12.72 8.53
CA GLN A 12 15.59 -13.05 7.11
C GLN A 12 14.76 -14.29 6.81
N VAL A 13 13.86 -14.15 5.85
CA VAL A 13 12.99 -15.23 5.37
C VAL A 13 13.37 -15.55 3.94
N GLN A 14 13.75 -16.79 3.68
CA GLN A 14 13.97 -17.28 2.31
C GLN A 14 12.61 -17.50 1.64
N TYR A 15 12.50 -17.02 0.43
CA TYR A 15 11.38 -17.33 -0.45
C TYR A 15 11.91 -17.56 -1.88
N ASP A 16 11.27 -18.43 -2.61
CA ASP A 16 11.59 -18.75 -4.01
C ASP A 16 13.09 -19.03 -4.26
N GLY A 17 13.63 -20.01 -3.52
CA GLY A 17 14.99 -20.52 -3.69
C GLY A 17 16.06 -19.64 -3.04
N GLU A 18 16.75 -18.81 -3.82
CA GLU A 18 17.90 -18.01 -3.34
C GLU A 18 17.50 -16.59 -2.84
N GLN A 19 16.27 -16.18 -3.06
CA GLN A 19 15.82 -14.84 -2.69
C GLN A 19 15.50 -14.76 -1.19
N THR A 20 15.92 -13.68 -0.57
CA THR A 20 15.66 -13.40 0.85
C THR A 20 14.85 -12.13 1.02
N LEU A 21 13.88 -12.19 1.93
CA LEU A 21 13.11 -11.05 2.41
C LEU A 21 13.57 -10.72 3.83
N THR A 22 13.96 -9.47 4.07
CA THR A 22 14.20 -8.98 5.41
C THR A 22 12.88 -8.50 6.02
N VAL A 23 12.49 -9.10 7.14
CA VAL A 23 11.23 -8.81 7.82
C VAL A 23 11.51 -8.24 9.21
N ILE A 24 10.81 -7.19 9.55
CA ILE A 24 10.82 -6.61 10.91
C ILE A 24 9.40 -6.71 11.46
N THR A 25 9.24 -7.44 12.55
CA THR A 25 7.95 -7.57 13.22
C THR A 25 7.66 -6.38 14.13
N ALA A 26 6.38 -6.12 14.40
CA ALA A 26 5.96 -4.98 15.22
C ALA A 26 6.47 -5.03 16.67
N GLY A 27 6.87 -6.20 17.16
CA GLY A 27 7.34 -6.37 18.54
C GLY A 27 6.24 -6.17 19.58
N HIS A 28 6.59 -5.59 20.71
CA HIS A 28 5.66 -5.35 21.82
C HIS A 28 4.77 -4.14 21.54
N LYS A 29 3.53 -4.19 22.02
CA LYS A 29 2.62 -3.04 21.95
C LYS A 29 3.19 -1.87 22.73
N VAL A 30 3.24 -0.70 22.09
CA VAL A 30 3.63 0.56 22.72
C VAL A 30 2.38 1.41 23.01
N PRO A 31 2.39 2.21 24.10
CA PRO A 31 1.25 3.03 24.47
C PRO A 31 0.88 4.09 23.40
N ASN A 32 1.89 4.68 22.76
CA ASN A 32 1.75 5.79 21.82
C ASN A 32 2.39 5.47 20.46
N PRO A 33 1.79 4.59 19.64
CA PRO A 33 2.39 4.18 18.37
C PRO A 33 2.61 5.34 17.38
N SER A 34 1.69 6.32 17.33
CA SER A 34 1.82 7.51 16.46
C SER A 34 3.07 8.33 16.77
N GLU A 35 3.42 8.50 18.04
CA GLU A 35 4.62 9.23 18.46
C GLU A 35 5.89 8.47 18.05
N VAL A 36 5.89 7.14 18.19
CA VAL A 36 7.02 6.30 17.80
C VAL A 36 7.23 6.38 16.29
N LEU A 37 6.14 6.23 15.53
CA LEU A 37 6.17 6.25 14.05
C LEU A 37 6.51 7.64 13.49
N GLY A 38 6.10 8.72 14.14
CA GLY A 38 6.45 10.09 13.79
C GLY A 38 7.79 10.57 14.35
N SER A 39 8.54 9.74 15.08
CA SER A 39 9.76 10.13 15.76
C SER A 39 10.94 10.34 14.83
N LYS A 40 11.91 11.19 15.27
CA LYS A 40 13.20 11.34 14.57
C LYS A 40 13.99 10.01 14.50
N ARG A 41 13.72 9.08 15.43
CA ARG A 41 14.36 7.75 15.44
C ARG A 41 13.84 6.91 14.27
N MET A 42 12.54 6.94 14.03
CA MET A 42 11.93 6.27 12.87
C MET A 42 12.44 6.85 11.55
N GLY A 43 12.51 8.17 11.45
CA GLY A 43 13.09 8.82 10.27
C GLY A 43 14.51 8.37 9.97
N ARG A 44 15.39 8.37 10.99
CA ARG A 44 16.78 7.90 10.84
C ARG A 44 16.87 6.41 10.49
N PHE A 45 15.98 5.59 11.03
CA PHE A 45 15.89 4.17 10.67
C PHE A 45 15.54 4.00 9.19
N LEU A 46 14.52 4.71 8.70
CA LEU A 46 14.12 4.66 7.29
C LEU A 46 15.21 5.21 6.34
N GLU A 47 15.91 6.27 6.73
CA GLU A 47 17.06 6.77 5.98
C GLU A 47 18.18 5.73 5.86
N GLN A 48 18.42 4.95 6.91
CA GLN A 48 19.39 3.87 6.86
C GLN A 48 18.87 2.70 5.99
N ALA A 49 17.62 2.31 6.15
CA ALA A 49 17.01 1.24 5.37
C ALA A 49 17.01 1.54 3.86
N ARG A 50 16.80 2.81 3.47
CA ARG A 50 16.87 3.24 2.05
C ARG A 50 18.25 3.06 1.42
N LYS A 51 19.32 2.98 2.21
CA LYS A 51 20.69 2.71 1.70
C LYS A 51 20.94 1.24 1.46
N GLU A 52 20.19 0.38 2.14
CA GLU A 52 20.39 -1.07 2.13
C GLU A 52 19.37 -1.82 1.25
N PHE A 53 18.17 -1.25 1.07
CA PHE A 53 17.07 -1.90 0.37
C PHE A 53 16.55 -1.05 -0.78
N GLY A 54 16.30 -1.68 -1.93
CA GLY A 54 15.66 -1.03 -3.08
C GLY A 54 14.17 -0.77 -2.88
N TYR A 55 13.51 -1.60 -2.05
CA TYR A 55 12.10 -1.47 -1.69
C TYR A 55 11.91 -1.65 -0.19
N ILE A 56 11.08 -0.81 0.41
CA ILE A 56 10.68 -0.90 1.82
C ILE A 56 9.15 -0.88 1.85
N ILE A 57 8.55 -1.96 2.32
CA ILE A 57 7.10 -2.07 2.46
C ILE A 57 6.76 -1.98 3.94
N ILE A 58 5.89 -1.03 4.30
CA ILE A 58 5.42 -0.83 5.68
C ILE A 58 3.95 -1.25 5.72
N ASP A 59 3.66 -2.37 6.37
CA ASP A 59 2.29 -2.78 6.68
C ASP A 59 1.77 -2.00 7.88
N SER A 60 0.58 -1.45 7.77
CA SER A 60 0.01 -0.58 8.79
C SER A 60 -1.41 -0.99 9.18
N THR A 61 -1.85 -0.52 10.34
CA THR A 61 -3.23 -0.70 10.79
C THR A 61 -4.22 0.01 9.88
N PRO A 62 -5.48 -0.50 9.76
CA PRO A 62 -6.51 0.16 8.97
C PRO A 62 -6.77 1.59 9.45
N MET A 63 -6.78 2.56 8.54
CA MET A 63 -7.01 3.99 8.87
C MET A 63 -8.34 4.25 9.58
N ALA A 64 -9.34 3.42 9.37
CA ALA A 64 -10.63 3.52 10.05
C ALA A 64 -10.53 3.29 11.58
N VAL A 65 -9.42 2.68 12.04
CA VAL A 65 -9.21 2.28 13.44
C VAL A 65 -8.17 3.14 14.13
N ALA A 66 -7.16 3.62 13.39
CA ALA A 66 -6.04 4.34 13.98
C ALA A 66 -5.47 5.43 13.06
N SER A 67 -5.24 6.61 13.64
CA SER A 67 -4.56 7.73 12.97
C SER A 67 -3.03 7.53 12.83
N ASP A 68 -2.52 6.39 13.28
CA ASP A 68 -1.10 6.05 13.31
C ASP A 68 -0.47 5.96 11.92
N THR A 69 -1.29 5.74 10.88
CA THR A 69 -0.86 5.67 9.48
C THR A 69 -0.45 7.02 8.91
N ILE A 70 -0.98 8.14 9.44
CA ILE A 70 -0.67 9.47 8.91
C ILE A 70 0.82 9.83 9.03
N PRO A 71 1.48 9.66 10.19
CA PRO A 71 2.93 9.89 10.29
C PRO A 71 3.75 9.04 9.33
N LEU A 72 3.36 7.78 9.09
CA LEU A 72 4.04 6.91 8.14
C LEU A 72 3.86 7.39 6.68
N SER A 73 2.69 7.89 6.34
CA SER A 73 2.44 8.40 4.98
C SER A 73 3.32 9.60 4.62
N ASN A 74 3.76 10.37 5.61
CA ASN A 74 4.62 11.55 5.42
C ASN A 74 6.09 11.19 5.21
N VAL A 75 6.52 10.00 5.63
CA VAL A 75 7.90 9.54 5.51
C VAL A 75 8.08 8.48 4.43
N SER A 76 6.99 8.05 3.79
CA SER A 76 6.98 7.11 2.67
C SER A 76 6.88 7.83 1.32
N ASP A 77 7.42 7.21 0.28
CA ASP A 77 7.39 7.76 -1.08
C ASP A 77 6.00 7.62 -1.72
N GLY A 78 5.19 6.68 -1.22
CA GLY A 78 3.82 6.48 -1.66
C GLY A 78 3.01 5.58 -0.74
N VAL A 79 1.70 5.75 -0.79
CA VAL A 79 0.72 4.96 -0.04
C VAL A 79 -0.12 4.16 -1.02
N LEU A 80 -0.12 2.85 -0.87
CA LEU A 80 -1.04 1.96 -1.54
C LEU A 80 -2.21 1.67 -0.59
N TYR A 81 -3.41 2.14 -0.95
CA TYR A 81 -4.58 1.99 -0.09
C TYR A 81 -5.33 0.69 -0.42
N VAL A 82 -5.34 -0.26 0.53
CA VAL A 82 -6.01 -1.55 0.33
C VAL A 82 -7.45 -1.49 0.86
N VAL A 83 -8.40 -1.87 0.01
CA VAL A 83 -9.85 -1.86 0.28
C VAL A 83 -10.37 -3.28 0.26
N ASP A 84 -11.10 -3.68 1.29
CA ASP A 84 -11.86 -4.93 1.30
C ASP A 84 -13.15 -4.74 0.48
N ALA A 85 -13.27 -5.43 -0.65
CA ALA A 85 -14.41 -5.30 -1.56
C ALA A 85 -15.74 -5.70 -0.93
N LYS A 86 -15.71 -6.59 0.07
CA LYS A 86 -16.91 -7.13 0.70
C LYS A 86 -17.44 -6.30 1.88
N SER A 87 -16.54 -5.62 2.59
CA SER A 87 -16.89 -4.98 3.87
C SER A 87 -16.67 -3.47 3.91
N SER A 88 -15.96 -2.88 2.94
CA SER A 88 -15.62 -1.47 2.99
C SER A 88 -16.76 -0.55 2.50
N ASP A 89 -17.08 0.48 3.26
CA ASP A 89 -17.98 1.56 2.86
C ASP A 89 -17.24 2.55 1.95
N LYS A 90 -17.77 2.79 0.74
CA LYS A 90 -17.18 3.70 -0.26
C LYS A 90 -16.97 5.12 0.26
N ARG A 91 -17.88 5.63 1.10
CA ARG A 91 -17.77 6.97 1.67
C ARG A 91 -16.63 7.05 2.66
N LYS A 92 -16.50 6.04 3.53
CA LYS A 92 -15.39 5.95 4.49
C LYS A 92 -14.04 5.84 3.79
N VAL A 93 -13.95 5.03 2.74
CA VAL A 93 -12.73 4.91 1.91
C VAL A 93 -12.36 6.26 1.29
N LYS A 94 -13.33 6.97 0.67
CA LYS A 94 -13.11 8.28 0.08
C LYS A 94 -12.64 9.30 1.13
N THR A 95 -13.24 9.31 2.31
CA THR A 95 -12.84 10.20 3.41
C THR A 95 -11.41 9.90 3.84
N ALA A 96 -11.07 8.63 4.09
CA ALA A 96 -9.74 8.22 4.51
C ALA A 96 -8.65 8.60 3.48
N ILE A 97 -8.90 8.40 2.19
CA ILE A 97 -7.97 8.80 1.12
C ILE A 97 -7.81 10.33 1.08
N ASN A 98 -8.90 11.09 1.27
CA ASN A 98 -8.82 12.55 1.32
C ASN A 98 -8.04 13.04 2.55
N ASP A 99 -8.21 12.38 3.69
CA ASP A 99 -7.49 12.72 4.91
C ASP A 99 -5.99 12.43 4.78
N LEU A 100 -5.61 11.30 4.16
CA LEU A 100 -4.20 11.03 3.80
C LEU A 100 -3.62 12.16 2.95
N LYS A 101 -4.30 12.53 1.87
CA LYS A 101 -3.85 13.59 0.96
C LYS A 101 -3.74 14.96 1.64
N ARG A 102 -4.71 15.32 2.49
CA ARG A 102 -4.70 16.58 3.25
C ARG A 102 -3.54 16.65 4.24
N ASN A 103 -3.11 15.51 4.76
CA ASN A 103 -1.99 15.42 5.69
C ASN A 103 -0.64 15.18 4.99
N GLY A 104 -0.55 15.36 3.68
CA GLY A 104 0.70 15.28 2.91
C GLY A 104 1.03 13.89 2.38
N GLY A 105 0.20 12.88 2.63
CA GLY A 105 0.41 11.53 2.12
C GLY A 105 0.21 11.45 0.59
N HIS A 106 1.16 10.84 -0.10
CA HIS A 106 1.11 10.60 -1.54
C HIS A 106 0.43 9.27 -1.85
N VAL A 107 -0.88 9.27 -2.11
CA VAL A 107 -1.63 8.05 -2.46
C VAL A 107 -1.38 7.73 -3.94
N ILE A 108 -0.60 6.67 -4.19
CA ILE A 108 -0.21 6.21 -5.53
C ILE A 108 -1.25 5.28 -6.18
N GLY A 109 -2.10 4.64 -5.38
CA GLY A 109 -3.13 3.75 -5.91
C GLY A 109 -4.03 3.16 -4.84
N VAL A 110 -5.06 2.45 -5.32
CA VAL A 110 -6.00 1.70 -4.48
C VAL A 110 -6.03 0.27 -4.98
N VAL A 111 -5.92 -0.70 -4.07
CA VAL A 111 -6.08 -2.13 -4.37
C VAL A 111 -7.40 -2.60 -3.80
N LEU A 112 -8.21 -3.22 -4.64
CA LEU A 112 -9.43 -3.88 -4.21
C LEU A 112 -9.11 -5.35 -3.90
N ASN A 113 -9.18 -5.70 -2.62
CA ASN A 113 -8.93 -7.05 -2.13
C ASN A 113 -10.25 -7.81 -1.90
N LYS A 114 -10.21 -9.13 -1.85
CA LYS A 114 -11.35 -10.03 -1.63
C LYS A 114 -12.48 -9.85 -2.65
N VAL A 115 -12.14 -9.52 -3.89
CA VAL A 115 -13.09 -9.47 -5.00
C VAL A 115 -13.57 -10.88 -5.30
N ASP A 116 -14.88 -11.05 -5.46
CA ASP A 116 -15.44 -12.30 -5.90
C ASP A 116 -15.33 -12.39 -7.42
N MET A 117 -14.46 -13.27 -7.90
CA MET A 117 -14.24 -13.47 -9.33
C MET A 117 -15.36 -14.24 -10.02
N SER A 118 -16.30 -14.80 -9.25
CA SER A 118 -17.47 -15.50 -9.82
C SER A 118 -18.54 -14.54 -10.32
N ASP A 119 -18.52 -13.29 -9.91
CA ASP A 119 -19.41 -12.21 -10.37
C ASP A 119 -18.85 -11.51 -11.64
N GLU A 120 -18.62 -12.28 -12.71
CA GLU A 120 -18.12 -11.75 -14.01
C GLU A 120 -19.03 -10.65 -14.62
N ASN A 121 -20.26 -10.52 -14.15
CA ASN A 121 -21.24 -9.55 -14.66
C ASN A 121 -21.15 -8.14 -14.05
N HIS A 122 -20.33 -7.90 -13.01
CA HIS A 122 -20.32 -6.60 -12.32
C HIS A 122 -19.09 -5.74 -12.59
N TYR A 123 -18.04 -6.29 -13.22
CA TYR A 123 -16.82 -5.53 -13.56
C TYR A 123 -16.50 -5.60 -15.05
N GLY A 124 -17.52 -5.31 -15.87
CA GLY A 124 -17.36 -5.11 -17.29
C GLY A 124 -16.56 -3.83 -17.57
N TYR A 125 -15.25 -3.85 -17.39
CA TYR A 125 -14.35 -2.92 -18.06
C TYR A 125 -14.23 -3.39 -19.52
N GLY A 126 -15.19 -2.95 -20.34
CA GLY A 126 -15.11 -3.08 -21.80
C GLY A 126 -13.91 -2.29 -22.33
N TYR A 127 -12.78 -2.94 -22.50
CA TYR A 127 -11.78 -2.50 -23.45
C TYR A 127 -12.29 -2.86 -24.84
N GLY A 128 -13.25 -2.06 -25.32
CA GLY A 128 -13.66 -2.07 -26.71
C GLY A 128 -12.56 -1.44 -27.55
N TYR A 129 -11.62 -2.21 -28.04
CA TYR A 129 -10.86 -1.85 -29.21
C TYR A 129 -11.80 -1.97 -30.42
N GLY A 130 -12.48 -0.86 -30.73
CA GLY A 130 -13.19 -0.70 -31.98
C GLY A 130 -12.18 -0.60 -33.12
N TYR A 131 -11.88 -1.71 -33.79
CA TYR A 131 -11.34 -1.67 -35.14
C TYR A 131 -12.47 -1.27 -36.06
N GLY A 132 -12.39 -0.04 -36.60
CA GLY A 132 -13.21 0.39 -37.71
C GLY A 132 -12.89 -0.46 -38.93
N GLY A 133 -13.85 -1.25 -39.38
CA GLY A 133 -13.86 -1.87 -40.66
C GLY A 133 -14.75 -1.03 -41.58
N ASP A 134 -14.14 -0.31 -42.49
CA ASP A 134 -14.79 0.23 -43.70
C ASP A 134 -15.46 -0.92 -44.46
N ASP A 135 -16.75 -0.83 -44.68
CA ASP A 135 -17.38 -1.63 -45.72
C ASP A 135 -18.07 -0.71 -46.73
N ASP A 136 -17.35 -0.59 -47.83
CA ASP A 136 -17.81 0.06 -49.05
C ASP A 136 -18.98 -0.70 -49.71
N GLY A 137 -19.98 0.07 -49.98
CA GLY A 137 -20.90 -0.04 -51.07
C GLY A 137 -21.17 -1.36 -51.81
N LYS A 138 -22.44 -1.67 -51.99
CA LYS A 138 -22.99 -1.92 -53.34
C LYS A 138 -24.52 -1.91 -53.35
N LYS A 139 -24.99 -1.04 -54.22
CA LYS A 139 -26.32 -1.00 -54.86
C LYS A 139 -26.94 -2.38 -55.15
N LYS A 140 -28.19 -2.53 -54.87
CA LYS A 140 -29.27 -2.64 -55.86
C LYS A 140 -30.63 -2.45 -55.17
#